data_dd7c3c03e8dd4f9f75570b95f56a45fc
#
_entry.id   dd7c3c03e8dd4f9f75570b95f56a45fc
#
_cell.length_a   1.000
_cell.length_b   1.000
_cell.length_c   1.000
_cell.angle_alpha   90.00
_cell.angle_beta   90.00
_cell.angle_gamma   90.00
#
_symmetry.space_group_name_H-M   'P 1'
#
loop_
_entity.id
_entity.type
_entity.pdbx_description
1 polymer ?
#
loop_
_entity_poly.entity_id
_entity_poly.type
_entity_poly.pdbx_seq_one_letter_code
_entity_poly.pdbx_strand_id
1 'polypeptide(L)'
;MACIREKRTADAIDFLSMNTELVQLQTPLGSFLHIAADNDNLELCQALVKLGADIDSRDNISGSSPIHRAASNGNEDILNYFIGLGARLDTSEPDRNPLFTAIHYGHFHIVKRLVEAGIDTSTRYTGQTMKDMGALEFAHEWGRTEIADYIKIIS
;
A
#
# COMPACT_ATOMS: atom_id res chain seq x y z
N MET A 1 8.57 2.00 -24.72
CA MET A 1 7.55 1.53 -23.75
C MET A 1 7.03 2.65 -22.87
N ALA A 2 7.83 3.56 -22.33
CA ALA A 2 7.37 4.70 -21.53
C ALA A 2 6.26 5.50 -22.23
N CYS A 3 6.46 5.93 -23.45
CA CYS A 3 5.54 6.73 -24.24
C CYS A 3 4.14 6.09 -24.44
N ILE A 4 4.05 4.75 -24.56
CA ILE A 4 2.76 4.03 -24.67
C ILE A 4 2.04 4.02 -23.31
N ARG A 5 2.80 3.93 -22.21
CA ARG A 5 2.26 3.95 -20.84
C ARG A 5 1.68 5.33 -20.52
N GLU A 6 2.41 6.39 -20.82
CA GLU A 6 2.00 7.80 -20.65
C GLU A 6 0.72 8.12 -21.42
N LYS A 7 0.67 7.72 -22.71
CA LYS A 7 -0.54 7.93 -23.52
C LYS A 7 -1.76 7.20 -22.95
N ARG A 8 -1.60 5.95 -22.50
CA ARG A 8 -2.69 5.19 -21.87
C ARG A 8 -3.16 5.81 -20.56
N THR A 9 -2.23 6.40 -19.78
CA THR A 9 -2.57 7.11 -18.55
C THR A 9 -3.40 8.35 -18.85
N ALA A 10 -2.99 9.18 -19.81
CA ALA A 10 -3.74 10.36 -20.24
C ALA A 10 -5.14 9.99 -20.75
N ASP A 11 -5.25 9.00 -21.63
CA ASP A 11 -6.55 8.52 -22.15
C ASP A 11 -7.47 8.02 -21.01
N ALA A 12 -6.91 7.34 -19.99
CA ALA A 12 -7.67 6.87 -18.84
C ALA A 12 -8.14 8.03 -17.96
N ILE A 13 -7.29 9.03 -17.73
CA ILE A 13 -7.64 10.23 -16.97
C ILE A 13 -8.75 11.01 -17.68
N ASP A 14 -8.63 11.22 -18.98
CA ASP A 14 -9.65 11.90 -19.77
C ASP A 14 -10.99 11.16 -19.69
N PHE A 15 -10.97 9.84 -19.87
CA PHE A 15 -12.17 9.01 -19.77
C PHE A 15 -12.85 9.11 -18.40
N LEU A 16 -12.07 8.98 -17.32
CA LEU A 16 -12.57 9.05 -15.93
C LEU A 16 -13.06 10.46 -15.59
N SER A 17 -12.45 11.51 -16.15
CA SER A 17 -12.89 12.89 -15.97
C SER A 17 -14.26 13.17 -16.58
N MET A 18 -14.60 12.45 -17.65
CA MET A 18 -15.92 12.52 -18.29
C MET A 18 -16.96 11.59 -17.63
N ASN A 19 -16.51 10.60 -16.83
CA ASN A 19 -17.35 9.58 -16.22
C ASN A 19 -17.01 9.44 -14.74
N THR A 20 -17.17 10.52 -13.98
CA THR A 20 -16.72 10.59 -12.57
C THR A 20 -17.45 9.61 -11.65
N GLU A 21 -18.64 9.16 -12.02
CA GLU A 21 -19.38 8.10 -11.32
C GLU A 21 -18.64 6.76 -11.29
N LEU A 22 -17.72 6.52 -12.24
CA LEU A 22 -16.90 5.31 -12.29
C LEU A 22 -15.73 5.34 -11.31
N VAL A 23 -15.35 6.51 -10.79
CA VAL A 23 -14.17 6.66 -9.92
C VAL A 23 -14.28 5.80 -8.65
N GLN A 24 -15.50 5.62 -8.14
CA GLN A 24 -15.79 4.80 -6.96
C GLN A 24 -16.09 3.33 -7.29
N LEU A 25 -16.02 2.94 -8.57
CA LEU A 25 -16.33 1.58 -8.97
C LEU A 25 -15.36 0.58 -8.34
N GLN A 26 -15.92 -0.46 -7.73
CA GLN A 26 -15.15 -1.60 -7.24
C GLN A 26 -15.11 -2.70 -8.31
N THR A 27 -13.91 -3.04 -8.73
CA THR A 27 -13.63 -4.17 -9.63
C THR A 27 -13.23 -5.40 -8.81
N PRO A 28 -13.11 -6.59 -9.40
CA PRO A 28 -12.51 -7.74 -8.72
C PRO A 28 -11.08 -7.50 -8.22
N LEU A 29 -10.36 -6.53 -8.79
CA LEU A 29 -8.99 -6.14 -8.40
C LEU A 29 -8.96 -4.97 -7.41
N GLY A 30 -10.10 -4.55 -6.89
CA GLY A 30 -10.28 -3.36 -6.07
C GLY A 30 -10.73 -2.13 -6.87
N SER A 31 -10.66 -0.94 -6.29
CA SER A 31 -10.96 0.32 -7.00
C SER A 31 -9.88 0.66 -8.03
N PHE A 32 -10.15 1.61 -8.91
CA PHE A 32 -9.14 2.10 -9.86
C PHE A 32 -7.89 2.63 -9.16
N LEU A 33 -8.01 3.13 -7.91
CA LEU A 33 -6.87 3.59 -7.13
C LEU A 33 -5.95 2.42 -6.71
N HIS A 34 -6.51 1.24 -6.39
CA HIS A 34 -5.73 0.01 -6.16
C HIS A 34 -4.96 -0.39 -7.43
N ILE A 35 -5.65 -0.38 -8.57
CA ILE A 35 -5.04 -0.75 -9.87
C ILE A 35 -3.93 0.23 -10.24
N ALA A 36 -4.12 1.53 -10.01
CA ALA A 36 -3.09 2.54 -10.25
C ALA A 36 -1.85 2.33 -9.36
N ALA A 37 -2.08 2.03 -8.07
CA ALA A 37 -1.00 1.73 -7.12
C ALA A 37 -0.25 0.43 -7.48
N ASP A 38 -0.95 -0.62 -7.91
CA ASP A 38 -0.34 -1.87 -8.36
C ASP A 38 0.54 -1.69 -9.60
N ASN A 39 0.19 -0.74 -10.47
CA ASN A 39 0.92 -0.47 -11.72
C ASN A 39 1.98 0.63 -11.59
N ASP A 40 2.31 1.10 -10.39
CA ASP A 40 3.27 2.18 -10.15
C ASP A 40 2.94 3.44 -10.96
N ASN A 41 1.64 3.79 -11.01
CA ASN A 41 1.16 4.91 -11.80
C ASN A 41 0.73 6.07 -10.88
N LEU A 42 1.72 6.83 -10.41
CA LEU A 42 1.51 7.97 -9.54
C LEU A 42 0.61 9.05 -10.17
N GLU A 43 0.78 9.31 -11.48
CA GLU A 43 -0.03 10.29 -12.20
C GLU A 43 -1.53 9.93 -12.17
N LEU A 44 -1.84 8.65 -12.41
CA LEU A 44 -3.23 8.16 -12.34
C LEU A 44 -3.75 8.19 -10.90
N CYS A 45 -2.92 7.84 -9.89
CA CYS A 45 -3.30 7.97 -8.48
C CYS A 45 -3.69 9.41 -8.13
N GLN A 46 -2.87 10.38 -8.56
CA GLN A 46 -3.12 11.81 -8.32
C GLN A 46 -4.40 12.29 -9.01
N ALA A 47 -4.64 11.87 -10.25
CA ALA A 47 -5.85 12.21 -10.99
C ALA A 47 -7.10 11.62 -10.33
N LEU A 48 -7.07 10.34 -9.95
CA LEU A 48 -8.17 9.67 -9.28
C LEU A 48 -8.53 10.33 -7.94
N VAL A 49 -7.53 10.70 -7.14
CA VAL A 49 -7.75 11.42 -5.88
C VAL A 49 -8.39 12.80 -6.12
N LYS A 50 -7.92 13.54 -7.13
CA LYS A 50 -8.55 14.82 -7.53
C LYS A 50 -9.99 14.64 -7.98
N LEU A 51 -10.34 13.51 -8.60
CA LEU A 51 -11.71 13.16 -9.00
C LEU A 51 -12.55 12.60 -7.83
N GLY A 52 -11.99 12.55 -6.62
CA GLY A 52 -12.70 12.16 -5.40
C GLY A 52 -12.61 10.67 -5.06
N ALA A 53 -11.65 9.92 -5.61
CA ALA A 53 -11.43 8.53 -5.20
C ALA A 53 -11.14 8.44 -3.69
N ASP A 54 -11.76 7.44 -3.04
CA ASP A 54 -11.51 7.17 -1.63
C ASP A 54 -10.13 6.51 -1.45
N ILE A 55 -9.21 7.23 -0.79
CA ILE A 55 -7.83 6.78 -0.55
C ILE A 55 -7.75 5.59 0.43
N ASP A 56 -8.79 5.40 1.24
CA ASP A 56 -8.90 4.32 2.22
C ASP A 56 -9.88 3.22 1.79
N SER A 57 -10.32 3.25 0.51
CA SER A 57 -11.18 2.20 -0.03
C SER A 57 -10.56 0.81 0.16
N ARG A 58 -11.40 -0.19 0.39
CA ARG A 58 -10.94 -1.57 0.60
C ARG A 58 -11.31 -2.44 -0.58
N ASP A 59 -10.39 -3.30 -1.01
CA ASP A 59 -10.74 -4.33 -1.99
C ASP A 59 -11.65 -5.42 -1.38
N ASN A 60 -12.35 -6.15 -2.26
CA ASN A 60 -13.32 -7.16 -1.85
C ASN A 60 -12.69 -8.54 -1.53
N ILE A 61 -11.38 -8.70 -1.69
CA ILE A 61 -10.69 -10.00 -1.53
C ILE A 61 -10.03 -10.06 -0.15
N SER A 62 -9.13 -9.14 0.13
CA SER A 62 -8.33 -9.12 1.36
C SER A 62 -8.70 -7.97 2.29
N GLY A 63 -9.51 -7.02 1.83
CA GLY A 63 -9.78 -5.77 2.52
C GLY A 63 -8.56 -4.83 2.53
N SER A 64 -7.62 -5.04 1.62
CA SER A 64 -6.44 -4.18 1.45
C SER A 64 -6.83 -2.80 0.93
N SER A 65 -6.07 -1.78 1.30
CA SER A 65 -6.20 -0.41 0.82
C SER A 65 -5.17 -0.08 -0.27
N PRO A 66 -5.32 1.03 -1.01
CA PRO A 66 -4.34 1.44 -2.03
C PRO A 66 -2.91 1.62 -1.48
N ILE A 67 -2.75 2.15 -0.26
CA ILE A 67 -1.42 2.29 0.37
C ILE A 67 -0.79 0.93 0.69
N HIS A 68 -1.60 -0.08 1.04
CA HIS A 68 -1.14 -1.45 1.22
C HIS A 68 -0.58 -2.02 -0.09
N ARG A 69 -1.23 -1.75 -1.24
CA ARG A 69 -0.73 -2.14 -2.57
C ARG A 69 0.60 -1.48 -2.89
N ALA A 70 0.74 -0.18 -2.61
CA ALA A 70 2.02 0.52 -2.76
C ALA A 70 3.13 -0.10 -1.90
N ALA A 71 2.81 -0.48 -0.65
CA ALA A 71 3.76 -1.16 0.24
C ALA A 71 4.15 -2.56 -0.25
N SER A 72 3.18 -3.33 -0.79
CA SER A 72 3.40 -4.66 -1.37
C SER A 72 4.35 -4.63 -2.57
N ASN A 73 4.25 -3.61 -3.40
CA ASN A 73 5.03 -3.49 -4.63
C ASN A 73 6.35 -2.69 -4.46
N GLY A 74 6.57 -2.11 -3.27
CA GLY A 74 7.74 -1.27 -3.01
C GLY A 74 7.68 0.11 -3.68
N ASN A 75 6.48 0.59 -4.03
CA ASN A 75 6.27 1.84 -4.76
C ASN A 75 6.35 3.05 -3.81
N GLU A 76 7.57 3.53 -3.56
CA GLU A 76 7.84 4.56 -2.55
C GLU A 76 7.17 5.89 -2.86
N ASP A 77 7.16 6.34 -4.12
CA ASP A 77 6.55 7.62 -4.50
C ASP A 77 5.04 7.61 -4.25
N ILE A 78 4.36 6.51 -4.57
CA ILE A 78 2.93 6.34 -4.33
C ILE A 78 2.65 6.22 -2.83
N LEU A 79 3.47 5.46 -2.10
CA LEU A 79 3.36 5.35 -0.64
C LEU A 79 3.47 6.74 0.01
N ASN A 80 4.50 7.52 -0.36
CA ASN A 80 4.72 8.87 0.14
C ASN A 80 3.55 9.80 -0.19
N TYR A 81 2.98 9.68 -1.39
CA TYR A 81 1.81 10.44 -1.79
C TYR A 81 0.61 10.13 -0.89
N PHE A 82 0.30 8.87 -0.64
CA PHE A 82 -0.81 8.48 0.24
C PHE A 82 -0.56 8.85 1.71
N ILE A 83 0.66 8.70 2.22
CA ILE A 83 1.03 9.18 3.57
C ILE A 83 0.80 10.69 3.67
N GLY A 84 1.22 11.46 2.67
CA GLY A 84 1.02 12.91 2.62
C GLY A 84 -0.44 13.35 2.61
N LEU A 85 -1.34 12.49 2.14
CA LEU A 85 -2.80 12.71 2.18
C LEU A 85 -3.44 12.21 3.49
N GLY A 86 -2.69 11.59 4.39
CA GLY A 86 -3.20 11.05 5.64
C GLY A 86 -3.92 9.71 5.49
N ALA A 87 -3.54 8.90 4.51
CA ALA A 87 -4.08 7.56 4.35
C ALA A 87 -3.92 6.72 5.61
N ARG A 88 -4.93 5.92 5.94
CA ARG A 88 -4.94 5.08 7.14
C ARG A 88 -3.92 3.95 7.04
N LEU A 89 -3.03 3.87 8.03
CA LEU A 89 -2.12 2.74 8.23
C LEU A 89 -2.84 1.68 9.06
N ASP A 90 -3.59 0.81 8.39
CA ASP A 90 -4.42 -0.20 9.06
C ASP A 90 -3.57 -1.36 9.59
N THR A 91 -3.56 -1.52 10.90
CA THR A 91 -2.85 -2.61 11.61
C THR A 91 -3.83 -3.59 12.28
N SER A 92 -5.11 -3.61 11.90
CA SER A 92 -6.12 -4.45 12.53
C SER A 92 -5.93 -5.94 12.25
N GLU A 93 -5.36 -6.29 11.08
CA GLU A 93 -5.12 -7.66 10.62
C GLU A 93 -3.75 -7.74 9.93
N PRO A 94 -3.05 -8.88 10.00
CA PRO A 94 -1.72 -9.01 9.38
C PRO A 94 -1.75 -8.75 7.87
N ASP A 95 -2.78 -9.24 7.18
CA ASP A 95 -2.95 -9.10 5.73
C ASP A 95 -3.33 -7.68 5.28
N ARG A 96 -3.69 -6.80 6.22
CA ARG A 96 -4.02 -5.39 5.99
C ARG A 96 -2.92 -4.45 6.44
N ASN A 97 -1.97 -4.98 7.23
CA ASN A 97 -0.88 -4.18 7.77
C ASN A 97 0.20 -3.94 6.71
N PRO A 98 0.36 -2.70 6.20
CA PRO A 98 1.36 -2.40 5.18
C PRO A 98 2.79 -2.62 5.66
N LEU A 99 3.07 -2.56 6.98
CA LEU A 99 4.39 -2.87 7.54
C LEU A 99 4.72 -4.35 7.36
N PHE A 100 3.81 -5.26 7.75
CA PHE A 100 4.01 -6.70 7.59
C PHE A 100 4.16 -7.08 6.12
N THR A 101 3.39 -6.46 5.25
CA THR A 101 3.51 -6.66 3.80
C THR A 101 4.87 -6.20 3.28
N ALA A 102 5.34 -5.02 3.65
CA ALA A 102 6.66 -4.53 3.27
C ALA A 102 7.80 -5.42 3.79
N ILE A 103 7.66 -5.95 5.01
CA ILE A 103 8.61 -6.93 5.58
C ILE A 103 8.59 -8.23 4.75
N HIS A 104 7.42 -8.78 4.48
CA HIS A 104 7.26 -10.01 3.68
C HIS A 104 8.01 -9.93 2.36
N TYR A 105 7.80 -8.86 1.60
CA TYR A 105 8.45 -8.66 0.30
C TYR A 105 9.90 -8.14 0.41
N GLY A 106 10.35 -7.72 1.59
CA GLY A 106 11.73 -7.24 1.83
C GLY A 106 11.97 -5.81 1.37
N HIS A 107 10.94 -4.99 1.30
CA HIS A 107 11.02 -3.58 0.90
C HIS A 107 11.49 -2.70 2.07
N PHE A 108 12.79 -2.73 2.39
CA PHE A 108 13.35 -2.04 3.54
C PHE A 108 13.09 -0.52 3.54
N HIS A 109 13.20 0.14 2.38
CA HIS A 109 12.90 1.56 2.25
C HIS A 109 11.43 1.87 2.60
N ILE A 110 10.48 1.00 2.22
CA ILE A 110 9.06 1.13 2.58
C ILE A 110 8.86 0.95 4.09
N VAL A 111 9.55 -0.04 4.70
CA VAL A 111 9.51 -0.23 6.17
C VAL A 111 9.93 1.05 6.89
N LYS A 112 11.05 1.66 6.49
CA LYS A 112 11.50 2.93 7.08
C LYS A 112 10.46 4.04 6.94
N ARG A 113 9.90 4.20 5.75
CA ARG A 113 8.89 5.25 5.50
C ARG A 113 7.62 5.05 6.32
N LEU A 114 7.15 3.82 6.48
CA LEU A 114 5.99 3.51 7.32
C LEU A 114 6.27 3.79 8.80
N VAL A 115 7.45 3.44 9.30
CA VAL A 115 7.87 3.75 10.67
C VAL A 115 7.96 5.27 10.90
N GLU A 116 8.57 6.01 9.99
CA GLU A 116 8.63 7.48 10.03
C GLU A 116 7.24 8.13 9.97
N ALA A 117 6.29 7.50 9.29
CA ALA A 117 4.89 7.92 9.24
C ALA A 117 4.09 7.56 10.51
N GLY A 118 4.71 6.87 11.47
CA GLY A 118 4.12 6.56 12.77
C GLY A 118 3.24 5.30 12.77
N ILE A 119 3.49 4.32 11.88
CA ILE A 119 2.78 3.04 11.97
C ILE A 119 3.08 2.36 13.31
N ASP A 120 2.06 1.72 13.88
CA ASP A 120 2.25 0.96 15.12
C ASP A 120 3.11 -0.29 14.86
N THR A 121 4.36 -0.23 15.36
CA THR A 121 5.33 -1.33 15.29
C THR A 121 5.16 -2.35 16.40
N SER A 122 4.36 -2.04 17.43
CA SER A 122 4.14 -2.92 18.59
C SER A 122 3.02 -3.94 18.37
N THR A 123 2.23 -3.79 17.32
CA THR A 123 1.13 -4.71 16.98
C THR A 123 1.65 -6.14 16.83
N ARG A 124 0.95 -7.08 17.48
CA ARG A 124 1.25 -8.52 17.42
C ARG A 124 0.01 -9.28 16.98
N TYR A 125 0.22 -10.37 16.25
CA TYR A 125 -0.87 -11.18 15.73
C TYR A 125 -0.79 -12.62 16.19
N THR A 126 -1.95 -13.23 16.42
CA THR A 126 -2.12 -14.64 16.70
C THR A 126 -3.20 -15.21 15.79
N GLY A 127 -2.86 -16.25 15.04
CA GLY A 127 -3.75 -16.89 14.07
C GLY A 127 -3.27 -18.31 13.76
N GLN A 128 -3.73 -18.86 12.65
CA GLN A 128 -3.40 -20.25 12.26
C GLN A 128 -1.89 -20.47 12.06
N THR A 129 -1.19 -19.49 11.49
CA THR A 129 0.23 -19.55 11.14
C THR A 129 1.11 -18.64 11.99
N MET A 130 0.51 -17.76 12.78
CA MET A 130 1.20 -16.80 13.64
C MET A 130 0.85 -17.05 15.10
N LYS A 131 1.85 -17.09 15.98
CA LYS A 131 1.63 -17.19 17.43
C LYS A 131 2.35 -16.04 18.12
N ASP A 132 1.59 -15.03 18.55
CA ASP A 132 2.10 -13.82 19.19
C ASP A 132 3.29 -13.22 18.42
N MET A 133 3.09 -13.01 17.11
CA MET A 133 4.15 -12.58 16.17
C MET A 133 4.07 -11.08 15.95
N GLY A 134 5.12 -10.36 16.31
CA GLY A 134 5.32 -8.96 16.00
C GLY A 134 6.18 -8.75 14.76
N ALA A 135 6.43 -7.50 14.43
CA ALA A 135 7.20 -7.14 13.21
C ALA A 135 8.63 -7.71 13.23
N LEU A 136 9.28 -7.77 14.40
CA LEU A 136 10.64 -8.30 14.53
C LEU A 136 10.68 -9.80 14.25
N GLU A 137 9.81 -10.58 14.90
CA GLU A 137 9.72 -12.02 14.72
C GLU A 137 9.34 -12.36 13.27
N PHE A 138 8.41 -11.58 12.69
CA PHE A 138 7.99 -11.74 11.30
C PHE A 138 9.15 -11.49 10.32
N ALA A 139 9.98 -10.47 10.57
CA ALA A 139 11.16 -10.20 9.76
C ALA A 139 12.18 -11.35 9.84
N HIS A 140 12.39 -11.95 11.02
CA HIS A 140 13.24 -13.14 11.18
C HIS A 140 12.68 -14.37 10.45
N GLU A 141 11.38 -14.63 10.56
CA GLU A 141 10.70 -15.75 9.90
C GLU A 141 10.87 -15.70 8.37
N TRP A 142 10.81 -14.49 7.80
CA TRP A 142 10.99 -14.25 6.37
C TRP A 142 12.45 -14.01 5.95
N GLY A 143 13.43 -14.20 6.85
CA GLY A 143 14.86 -14.03 6.56
C GLY A 143 15.25 -12.58 6.20
N ARG A 144 14.51 -11.60 6.68
CA ARG A 144 14.73 -10.17 6.40
C ARG A 144 15.66 -9.57 7.47
N THR A 145 16.91 -10.01 7.52
CA THR A 145 17.88 -9.66 8.57
C THR A 145 18.08 -8.15 8.73
N GLU A 146 18.28 -7.42 7.63
CA GLU A 146 18.47 -5.95 7.67
C GLU A 146 17.24 -5.23 8.25
N ILE A 147 16.04 -5.69 7.90
CA ILE A 147 14.79 -5.16 8.45
C ILE A 147 14.65 -5.52 9.92
N ALA A 148 14.98 -6.75 10.32
CA ALA A 148 14.95 -7.20 11.70
C ALA A 148 15.91 -6.38 12.59
N ASP A 149 17.13 -6.15 12.12
CA ASP A 149 18.11 -5.31 12.84
C ASP A 149 17.61 -3.88 13.01
N TYR A 150 17.00 -3.31 11.97
CA TYR A 150 16.40 -1.97 12.05
C TYR A 150 15.25 -1.92 13.05
N ILE A 151 14.29 -2.86 12.98
CA ILE A 151 13.14 -2.91 13.91
C ILE A 151 13.62 -3.07 15.33
N LYS A 152 14.63 -3.90 15.59
CA LYS A 152 15.23 -4.10 16.92
C LYS A 152 15.83 -2.82 17.51
N ILE A 153 16.34 -1.91 16.69
CA ILE A 153 16.92 -0.64 17.13
C ILE A 153 15.84 0.36 17.55
N ILE A 154 14.69 0.34 16.89
CA ILE A 154 13.61 1.31 17.10
C ILE A 154 12.55 0.85 18.11
N SER A 155 12.58 -0.42 18.54
CA SER A 155 11.71 -1.01 19.56
C SER A 155 12.29 -0.81 20.95
#